data_02de682e8cf09218a834f1fd0caa2148
#
_entry.id   02de682e8cf09218a834f1fd0caa2148
#
_cell.length_a   1.000
_cell.length_b   1.000
_cell.length_c   1.000
_cell.angle_alpha   90.00
_cell.angle_beta   90.00
_cell.angle_gamma   90.00
#
_symmetry.space_group_name_H-M   'P 1'
#
loop_
_entity.id
_entity.type
_entity.pdbx_description
1 polymer ?
#
loop_
_entity_poly.entity_id
_entity_poly.type
_entity_poly.pdbx_seq_one_letter_code
_entity_poly.pdbx_strand_id
1 'polypeptide(L)'
;ILLALIFFREPFHWLTGLGIAVMIAGTALMLEKGDAKKGERGWLFYAAGSAVFAALQSILGKVGVQDMDSTLATALRTMVVLIFAWAIVLGKKEGGDWKKMTRRDALLLVLSGITTGASWLCYYRALQTGRASVVVPIDKCSMLFAVALSAIFLKEKQPRRSLLALALVVAGTLMIALA
;
A
#
# COMPACT_ATOMS: atom_id res chain seq x y z
N ILE A 1 -3.47 8.59 7.10
CA ILE A 1 -2.81 9.50 8.06
C ILE A 1 -3.85 10.37 8.75
N LEU A 2 -4.61 11.24 8.04
CA LEU A 2 -5.61 12.15 8.66
C LEU A 2 -6.62 11.39 9.54
N LEU A 3 -7.17 10.28 9.04
CA LEU A 3 -8.08 9.43 9.81
C LEU A 3 -7.40 8.82 11.05
N ALA A 4 -6.11 8.44 10.97
CA ALA A 4 -5.38 7.91 12.11
C ALA A 4 -5.20 8.97 13.20
N LEU A 5 -4.84 10.20 12.83
CA LEU A 5 -4.72 11.33 13.76
C LEU A 5 -6.04 11.61 14.49
N ILE A 6 -7.17 11.60 13.75
CA ILE A 6 -8.50 11.84 14.33
C ILE A 6 -8.94 10.69 15.24
N PHE A 7 -8.78 9.44 14.78
CA PHE A 7 -9.32 8.26 15.47
C PHE A 7 -8.49 7.88 16.71
N PHE A 8 -7.17 7.96 16.62
CA PHE A 8 -6.26 7.61 17.72
C PHE A 8 -5.85 8.81 18.57
N ARG A 9 -6.35 10.03 18.28
CA ARG A 9 -5.99 11.28 18.96
C ARG A 9 -4.47 11.43 19.12
N GLU A 10 -3.70 11.03 18.10
CA GLU A 10 -2.25 11.16 18.10
C GLU A 10 -1.86 12.64 18.12
N PRO A 11 -0.78 13.05 18.83
CA PRO A 11 -0.39 14.45 18.93
C PRO A 11 -0.08 15.00 17.53
N PHE A 12 -0.72 16.11 17.20
CA PHE A 12 -0.54 16.78 15.91
C PHE A 12 0.54 17.86 16.06
N HIS A 13 1.71 17.59 15.48
CA HIS A 13 2.74 18.59 15.33
C HIS A 13 2.60 19.33 13.98
N TRP A 14 2.98 20.61 13.93
CA TRP A 14 2.96 21.38 12.69
C TRP A 14 3.81 20.72 11.59
N LEU A 15 4.91 20.06 11.97
CA LEU A 15 5.78 19.32 11.08
C LEU A 15 5.07 18.12 10.45
N THR A 16 4.17 17.45 11.18
CA THR A 16 3.31 16.40 10.64
C THR A 16 2.38 16.96 9.55
N GLY A 17 1.78 18.13 9.78
CA GLY A 17 0.92 18.80 8.79
C GLY A 17 1.68 19.15 7.51
N LEU A 18 2.88 19.71 7.65
CA LEU A 18 3.75 20.02 6.51
C LEU A 18 4.17 18.75 5.76
N GLY A 19 4.56 17.70 6.47
CA GLY A 19 4.90 16.41 5.89
C GLY A 19 3.76 15.78 5.09
N ILE A 20 2.53 15.87 5.59
CA ILE A 20 1.32 15.42 4.87
C ILE A 20 1.13 16.22 3.59
N ALA A 21 1.26 17.56 3.65
CA ALA A 21 1.12 18.41 2.47
C ALA A 21 2.17 18.07 1.39
N VAL A 22 3.44 17.87 1.78
CA VAL A 22 4.52 17.47 0.90
C VAL A 22 4.26 16.09 0.29
N MET A 23 3.78 15.11 1.07
CA MET A 23 3.39 13.79 0.55
C MET A 23 2.26 13.88 -0.47
N ILE A 24 1.24 14.69 -0.20
CA ILE A 24 0.11 14.89 -1.13
C ILE A 24 0.63 15.52 -2.43
N ALA A 25 1.48 16.54 -2.35
CA ALA A 25 2.09 17.16 -3.52
C ALA A 25 2.93 16.17 -4.33
N GLY A 26 3.75 15.36 -3.66
CA GLY A 26 4.53 14.29 -4.30
C GLY A 26 3.64 13.27 -5.00
N THR A 27 2.59 12.79 -4.31
CA THR A 27 1.65 11.83 -4.89
C THR A 27 0.89 12.43 -6.08
N ALA A 28 0.44 13.69 -5.99
CA ALA A 28 -0.21 14.39 -7.08
C ALA A 28 0.71 14.58 -8.29
N LEU A 29 1.99 14.85 -8.05
CA LEU A 29 3.00 14.97 -9.11
C LEU A 29 3.27 13.61 -9.79
N MET A 30 3.09 12.50 -9.07
CA MET A 30 3.24 11.15 -9.60
C MET A 30 2.09 10.76 -10.54
N LEU A 31 0.90 11.35 -10.34
CA LEU A 31 -0.20 11.19 -11.25
C LEU A 31 0.19 11.81 -12.59
N GLU A 32 0.58 10.98 -13.54
CA GLU A 32 0.74 11.45 -14.90
C GLU A 32 -0.62 12.02 -15.37
N LYS A 33 -0.53 13.16 -16.07
CA LYS A 33 -1.57 13.50 -17.03
C LYS A 33 -1.41 12.54 -18.21
N GLY A 34 -1.54 11.23 -17.94
CA GLY A 34 -1.73 10.26 -18.99
C GLY A 34 -2.93 10.69 -19.78
N ASP A 35 -2.95 10.39 -21.07
CA ASP A 35 -4.10 10.52 -21.96
C ASP A 35 -5.30 9.77 -21.34
N ALA A 36 -5.90 10.37 -20.32
CA ALA A 36 -7.22 10.05 -19.87
C ALA A 36 -8.11 10.39 -21.07
N LYS A 37 -8.24 9.41 -21.97
CA LYS A 37 -9.26 9.45 -23.03
C LYS A 37 -10.49 9.97 -22.33
N LYS A 38 -11.02 11.09 -22.79
CA LYS A 38 -12.17 11.86 -22.25
C LYS A 38 -13.46 11.04 -22.11
N GLY A 39 -13.40 9.76 -21.76
CA GLY A 39 -14.50 8.80 -21.69
C GLY A 39 -14.63 8.02 -20.40
N GLU A 40 -13.58 7.88 -19.60
CA GLU A 40 -13.64 7.00 -18.42
C GLU A 40 -13.60 7.79 -17.10
N ARG A 41 -14.70 8.46 -16.75
CA ARG A 41 -14.89 8.99 -15.38
C ARG A 41 -14.96 7.88 -14.33
N GLY A 42 -15.13 6.62 -14.74
CA GLY A 42 -15.24 5.46 -13.84
C GLY A 42 -13.98 5.16 -13.05
N TRP A 43 -12.78 5.32 -13.63
CA TRP A 43 -11.53 5.01 -12.92
C TRP A 43 -11.31 5.86 -11.66
N LEU A 44 -11.74 7.14 -11.67
CA LEU A 44 -11.61 8.02 -10.51
C LEU A 44 -12.48 7.56 -9.34
N PHE A 45 -13.68 7.05 -9.65
CA PHE A 45 -14.57 6.48 -8.63
C PHE A 45 -13.97 5.22 -7.99
N TYR A 46 -13.40 4.32 -8.79
CA TYR A 46 -12.70 3.14 -8.26
C TYR A 46 -11.45 3.52 -7.48
N ALA A 47 -10.68 4.52 -7.93
CA ALA A 47 -9.50 5.01 -7.22
C ALA A 47 -9.88 5.64 -5.87
N ALA A 48 -10.93 6.46 -5.82
CA ALA A 48 -11.43 7.03 -4.57
C ALA A 48 -11.93 5.94 -3.62
N GLY A 49 -12.69 4.97 -4.11
CA GLY A 49 -13.14 3.81 -3.34
C GLY A 49 -11.96 3.03 -2.76
N SER A 50 -10.95 2.74 -3.58
CA SER A 50 -9.72 2.07 -3.13
C SER A 50 -9.00 2.84 -2.02
N ALA A 51 -8.92 4.17 -2.13
CA ALA A 51 -8.29 4.99 -1.10
C ALA A 51 -9.05 4.95 0.24
N VAL A 52 -10.39 4.96 0.20
CA VAL A 52 -11.24 4.84 1.40
C VAL A 52 -11.04 3.46 2.04
N PHE A 53 -11.10 2.38 1.26
CA PHE A 53 -10.89 1.02 1.80
C PHE A 53 -9.48 0.83 2.34
N ALA A 54 -8.45 1.40 1.70
CA ALA A 54 -7.08 1.35 2.20
C ALA A 54 -6.92 2.09 3.55
N ALA A 55 -7.60 3.23 3.71
CA ALA A 55 -7.60 3.97 4.96
C ALA A 55 -8.33 3.21 6.08
N LEU A 56 -9.51 2.63 5.79
CA LEU A 56 -10.24 1.78 6.72
C LEU A 56 -9.42 0.55 7.12
N GLN A 57 -8.78 -0.11 6.16
CA GLN A 57 -7.90 -1.25 6.42
C GLN A 57 -6.76 -0.90 7.39
N SER A 58 -6.14 0.27 7.26
CA SER A 58 -5.06 0.70 8.16
C SER A 58 -5.55 0.92 9.59
N ILE A 59 -6.74 1.50 9.76
CA ILE A 59 -7.35 1.74 11.08
C ILE A 59 -7.81 0.42 11.71
N LEU A 60 -8.58 -0.38 10.97
CA LEU A 60 -9.06 -1.68 11.45
C LEU A 60 -7.89 -2.62 11.75
N GLY A 61 -6.81 -2.56 10.93
CA GLY A 61 -5.60 -3.31 11.17
C GLY A 61 -4.96 -2.93 12.50
N LYS A 62 -4.79 -1.63 12.79
CA LYS A 62 -4.22 -1.19 14.06
C LYS A 62 -5.07 -1.59 15.26
N VAL A 63 -6.38 -1.39 15.20
CA VAL A 63 -7.31 -1.77 16.29
C VAL A 63 -7.30 -3.29 16.49
N GLY A 64 -7.35 -4.05 15.40
CA GLY A 64 -7.44 -5.51 15.48
C GLY A 64 -6.18 -6.22 15.95
N VAL A 65 -4.99 -5.56 15.86
CA VAL A 65 -3.72 -6.18 16.27
C VAL A 65 -3.24 -5.72 17.65
N GLN A 66 -3.93 -4.79 18.34
CA GLN A 66 -3.47 -4.24 19.61
C GLN A 66 -3.24 -5.30 20.69
N ASP A 67 -4.21 -6.23 20.82
CA ASP A 67 -4.22 -7.27 21.86
C ASP A 67 -3.98 -8.69 21.32
N MET A 68 -3.50 -8.82 20.08
CA MET A 68 -3.32 -10.09 19.39
C MET A 68 -1.89 -10.23 18.87
N ASP A 69 -1.35 -11.44 18.86
CA ASP A 69 -0.07 -11.71 18.21
C ASP A 69 -0.09 -11.33 16.72
N SER A 70 0.94 -10.63 16.27
CA SER A 70 1.03 -10.15 14.88
C SER A 70 0.99 -11.28 13.85
N THR A 71 1.51 -12.44 14.23
CA THR A 71 1.50 -13.64 13.39
C THR A 71 0.08 -14.18 13.23
N LEU A 72 -0.66 -14.27 14.34
CA LEU A 72 -2.05 -14.72 14.34
C LEU A 72 -2.95 -13.74 13.57
N ALA A 73 -2.77 -12.43 13.77
CA ALA A 73 -3.50 -11.40 13.04
C ALA A 73 -3.26 -11.50 11.53
N THR A 74 -2.01 -11.72 11.11
CA THR A 74 -1.66 -11.91 9.70
C THR A 74 -2.30 -13.18 9.13
N ALA A 75 -2.27 -14.28 9.87
CA ALA A 75 -2.86 -15.56 9.46
C ALA A 75 -4.37 -15.45 9.25
N LEU A 76 -5.09 -14.89 10.24
CA LEU A 76 -6.54 -14.70 10.16
C LEU A 76 -6.93 -13.80 8.98
N ARG A 77 -6.22 -12.67 8.80
CA ARG A 77 -6.46 -11.78 7.66
C ARG A 77 -6.23 -12.51 6.33
N THR A 78 -5.14 -13.25 6.21
CA THR A 78 -4.81 -13.96 4.98
C THR A 78 -5.85 -15.03 4.66
N MET A 79 -6.36 -15.73 5.69
CA MET A 79 -7.44 -16.71 5.53
C MET A 79 -8.72 -16.05 4.98
N VAL A 80 -9.12 -14.90 5.52
CA VAL A 80 -10.29 -14.15 5.02
C VAL A 80 -10.09 -13.73 3.58
N VAL A 81 -8.90 -13.17 3.24
CA VAL A 81 -8.57 -12.77 1.86
C VAL A 81 -8.62 -13.97 0.91
N LEU A 82 -8.13 -15.13 1.34
CA LEU A 82 -8.15 -16.36 0.56
C LEU A 82 -9.59 -16.79 0.26
N ILE A 83 -10.46 -16.81 1.27
CA ILE A 83 -11.88 -17.18 1.11
C ILE A 83 -12.57 -16.22 0.12
N PHE A 84 -12.36 -14.91 0.28
CA PHE A 84 -12.92 -13.91 -0.64
C PHE A 84 -12.41 -14.08 -2.07
N ALA A 85 -11.10 -14.30 -2.25
CA ALA A 85 -10.52 -14.51 -3.56
C ALA A 85 -11.14 -15.75 -4.25
N TRP A 86 -11.25 -16.86 -3.53
CA TRP A 86 -11.90 -18.07 -4.05
C TRP A 86 -13.38 -17.88 -4.36
N ALA A 87 -14.11 -17.17 -3.50
CA ALA A 87 -15.51 -16.86 -3.75
C ALA A 87 -15.70 -16.07 -5.06
N ILE A 88 -14.80 -15.11 -5.35
CA ILE A 88 -14.83 -14.34 -6.60
C ILE A 88 -14.52 -15.24 -7.80
N VAL A 89 -13.47 -16.07 -7.74
CA VAL A 89 -13.09 -16.99 -8.81
C VAL A 89 -14.24 -17.95 -9.15
N LEU A 90 -14.86 -18.53 -8.12
CA LEU A 90 -15.99 -19.45 -8.30
C LEU A 90 -17.23 -18.73 -8.84
N GLY A 91 -17.51 -17.51 -8.35
CA GLY A 91 -18.66 -16.72 -8.79
C GLY A 91 -18.54 -16.28 -10.26
N LYS A 92 -17.33 -15.93 -10.69
CA LYS A 92 -17.07 -15.52 -12.08
C LYS A 92 -16.86 -16.69 -13.04
N LYS A 93 -16.80 -17.93 -12.55
CA LYS A 93 -16.48 -19.14 -13.34
C LYS A 93 -15.15 -19.03 -14.13
N GLU A 94 -14.21 -18.23 -13.63
CA GLU A 94 -12.91 -17.99 -14.26
C GLU A 94 -11.86 -19.09 -13.97
N GLY A 95 -12.24 -20.17 -13.32
CA GLY A 95 -11.35 -21.29 -12.94
C GLY A 95 -10.74 -22.10 -14.10
N GLY A 96 -11.01 -21.76 -15.35
CA GLY A 96 -10.51 -22.51 -16.53
C GLY A 96 -9.03 -22.28 -16.87
N ASP A 97 -8.43 -21.19 -16.41
CA ASP A 97 -7.08 -20.79 -16.81
C ASP A 97 -5.93 -21.49 -16.05
N TRP A 98 -6.25 -22.28 -15.03
CA TRP A 98 -5.25 -23.09 -14.31
C TRP A 98 -4.43 -24.00 -15.22
N LYS A 99 -5.05 -24.50 -16.31
CA LYS A 99 -4.37 -25.37 -17.26
C LYS A 99 -3.34 -24.65 -18.12
N LYS A 100 -3.39 -23.32 -18.18
CA LYS A 100 -2.45 -22.47 -18.95
C LYS A 100 -1.24 -22.04 -18.11
N MET A 101 -1.29 -22.21 -16.78
CA MET A 101 -0.25 -21.77 -15.87
C MET A 101 1.02 -22.58 -16.04
N THR A 102 2.14 -21.92 -16.30
CA THR A 102 3.44 -22.58 -16.40
C THR A 102 4.06 -22.78 -15.00
N ARG A 103 5.01 -23.71 -14.89
CA ARG A 103 5.76 -23.91 -13.63
C ARG A 103 6.47 -22.64 -13.17
N ARG A 104 6.93 -21.82 -14.11
CA ARG A 104 7.58 -20.53 -13.82
C ARG A 104 6.59 -19.55 -13.19
N ASP A 105 5.38 -19.46 -13.73
CA ASP A 105 4.33 -18.57 -13.20
C ASP A 105 3.92 -18.99 -11.80
N ALA A 106 3.75 -20.30 -11.57
CA ALA A 106 3.46 -20.83 -10.24
C ALA A 106 4.55 -20.50 -9.22
N LEU A 107 5.82 -20.66 -9.59
CA LEU A 107 6.96 -20.36 -8.71
C LEU A 107 7.02 -18.86 -8.38
N LEU A 108 6.81 -17.97 -9.37
CA LEU A 108 6.79 -16.54 -9.16
C LEU A 108 5.62 -16.12 -8.25
N LEU A 109 4.45 -16.72 -8.42
CA LEU A 109 3.29 -16.46 -7.55
C LEU A 109 3.55 -16.92 -6.12
N VAL A 110 4.15 -18.09 -5.92
CA VAL A 110 4.52 -18.59 -4.59
C VAL A 110 5.54 -17.66 -3.91
N LEU A 111 6.60 -17.27 -4.62
CA LEU A 111 7.59 -16.33 -4.10
C LEU A 111 6.95 -14.97 -3.75
N SER A 112 6.07 -14.48 -4.60
CA SER A 112 5.29 -13.24 -4.33
C SER A 112 4.42 -13.39 -3.09
N GLY A 113 3.78 -14.54 -2.91
CA GLY A 113 2.98 -14.84 -1.71
C GLY A 113 3.81 -14.84 -0.43
N ILE A 114 4.98 -15.48 -0.45
CA ILE A 114 5.90 -15.54 0.69
C ILE A 114 6.39 -14.14 1.06
N THR A 115 6.84 -13.36 0.08
CA THR A 115 7.33 -11.98 0.32
C THR A 115 6.21 -11.07 0.81
N THR A 116 4.99 -11.22 0.31
CA THR A 116 3.83 -10.48 0.79
C THR A 116 3.51 -10.85 2.23
N GLY A 117 3.49 -12.13 2.58
CA GLY A 117 3.26 -12.59 3.95
C GLY A 117 4.30 -12.04 4.93
N ALA A 118 5.59 -12.12 4.57
CA ALA A 118 6.67 -11.55 5.38
C ALA A 118 6.51 -10.03 5.57
N SER A 119 6.16 -9.30 4.52
CA SER A 119 5.90 -7.86 4.58
C SER A 119 4.75 -7.53 5.54
N TRP A 120 3.65 -8.28 5.50
CA TRP A 120 2.51 -8.07 6.40
C TRP A 120 2.83 -8.38 7.87
N LEU A 121 3.63 -9.41 8.13
CA LEU A 121 4.10 -9.71 9.49
C LEU A 121 4.89 -8.51 10.07
N CYS A 122 5.84 -7.98 9.32
CA CYS A 122 6.61 -6.81 9.71
C CYS A 122 5.70 -5.57 9.89
N TYR A 123 4.76 -5.35 8.98
CA TYR A 123 3.84 -4.22 9.03
C TYR A 123 2.95 -4.26 10.27
N TYR A 124 2.34 -5.40 10.58
CA TYR A 124 1.51 -5.53 11.79
C TYR A 124 2.34 -5.41 13.06
N ARG A 125 3.55 -5.94 13.09
CA ARG A 125 4.44 -5.74 14.24
C ARG A 125 4.78 -4.27 14.43
N ALA A 126 5.04 -3.55 13.35
CA ALA A 126 5.29 -2.11 13.40
C ALA A 126 4.05 -1.33 13.88
N LEU A 127 2.83 -1.72 13.45
CA LEU A 127 1.59 -1.10 13.92
C LEU A 127 1.31 -1.33 15.41
N GLN A 128 1.73 -2.47 15.96
CA GLN A 128 1.61 -2.75 17.40
C GLN A 128 2.50 -1.83 18.24
N THR A 129 3.74 -1.63 17.80
CA THR A 129 4.75 -0.91 18.58
C THR A 129 4.81 0.59 18.27
N GLY A 130 4.31 1.00 17.09
CA GLY A 130 4.43 2.36 16.58
C GLY A 130 3.10 3.09 16.41
N ARG A 131 3.22 4.42 16.21
CA ARG A 131 2.08 5.27 15.84
C ARG A 131 1.64 4.97 14.39
N ALA A 132 0.34 4.81 14.14
CA ALA A 132 -0.17 4.54 12.80
C ALA A 132 0.12 5.70 11.83
N SER A 133 0.12 6.95 12.32
CA SER A 133 0.45 8.13 11.53
C SER A 133 1.88 8.12 10.98
N VAL A 134 2.79 7.38 11.62
CA VAL A 134 4.18 7.22 11.22
C VAL A 134 4.39 5.94 10.41
N VAL A 135 3.86 4.82 10.88
CA VAL A 135 4.06 3.50 10.23
C VAL A 135 3.49 3.47 8.82
N VAL A 136 2.28 4.01 8.63
CA VAL A 136 1.62 4.01 7.32
C VAL A 136 2.40 4.81 6.26
N PRO A 137 2.92 6.02 6.53
CA PRO A 137 3.80 6.72 5.58
C PRO A 137 5.11 5.99 5.30
N ILE A 138 5.75 5.43 6.33
CA ILE A 138 7.02 4.69 6.16
C ILE A 138 6.84 3.49 5.23
N ASP A 139 5.71 2.79 5.32
CA ASP A 139 5.36 1.71 4.40
C ASP A 139 5.38 2.18 2.93
N LYS A 140 4.99 3.42 2.66
CA LYS A 140 5.03 3.99 1.31
C LYS A 140 6.44 4.22 0.78
N CYS A 141 7.46 4.26 1.62
CA CYS A 141 8.86 4.30 1.18
C CYS A 141 9.26 3.01 0.43
N SER A 142 8.50 1.93 0.56
CA SER A 142 8.68 0.71 -0.25
C SER A 142 8.59 0.99 -1.76
N MET A 143 7.87 2.05 -2.16
CA MET A 143 7.82 2.50 -3.56
C MET A 143 9.21 2.90 -4.10
N LEU A 144 10.11 3.41 -3.24
CA LEU A 144 11.50 3.69 -3.62
C LEU A 144 12.22 2.42 -4.10
N PHE A 145 12.10 1.37 -3.30
CA PHE A 145 12.71 0.09 -3.63
C PHE A 145 12.10 -0.50 -4.89
N ALA A 146 10.77 -0.40 -5.05
CA ALA A 146 10.09 -0.87 -6.25
C ALA A 146 10.57 -0.14 -7.50
N VAL A 147 10.69 1.20 -7.46
CA VAL A 147 11.19 2.01 -8.58
C VAL A 147 12.67 1.72 -8.85
N ALA A 148 13.51 1.60 -7.81
CA ALA A 148 14.92 1.26 -7.97
C ALA A 148 15.09 -0.14 -8.60
N LEU A 149 14.37 -1.13 -8.13
CA LEU A 149 14.39 -2.49 -8.68
C LEU A 149 13.87 -2.52 -10.12
N SER A 150 12.80 -1.80 -10.43
CA SER A 150 12.28 -1.66 -11.80
C SER A 150 13.34 -1.04 -12.73
N ALA A 151 14.04 0.02 -12.30
CA ALA A 151 15.10 0.63 -13.07
C ALA A 151 16.28 -0.32 -13.32
N ILE A 152 16.66 -1.14 -12.32
CA ILE A 152 17.80 -2.06 -12.41
C ILE A 152 17.44 -3.31 -13.23
N PHE A 153 16.33 -3.97 -12.89
CA PHE A 153 15.97 -5.27 -13.48
C PHE A 153 15.24 -5.16 -14.82
N LEU A 154 14.33 -4.21 -14.93
CA LEU A 154 13.53 -4.00 -16.13
C LEU A 154 14.14 -2.94 -17.05
N LYS A 155 15.24 -2.26 -16.62
CA LYS A 155 15.92 -1.19 -17.37
C LYS A 155 14.96 -0.07 -17.83
N GLU A 156 13.88 0.15 -17.07
CA GLU A 156 12.92 1.20 -17.36
C GLU A 156 13.51 2.57 -17.04
N LYS A 157 13.43 3.48 -18.02
CA LYS A 157 13.86 4.88 -17.81
C LYS A 157 12.76 5.62 -17.04
N GLN A 158 13.04 5.93 -15.79
CA GLN A 158 12.12 6.72 -14.97
C GLN A 158 12.17 8.19 -15.40
N PRO A 159 11.04 8.85 -15.69
CA PRO A 159 11.01 10.25 -16.00
C PRO A 159 11.46 11.10 -14.79
N ARG A 160 12.18 12.17 -15.02
CA ARG A 160 12.66 13.07 -13.96
C ARG A 160 11.54 13.53 -13.01
N ARG A 161 10.33 13.69 -13.54
CA ARG A 161 9.13 14.04 -12.80
C ARG A 161 8.77 12.98 -11.76
N SER A 162 8.84 11.70 -12.12
CA SER A 162 8.58 10.57 -11.21
C SER A 162 9.62 10.52 -10.08
N LEU A 163 10.88 10.76 -10.38
CA LEU A 163 11.95 10.82 -9.38
C LEU A 163 11.76 11.98 -8.40
N LEU A 164 11.40 13.18 -8.88
CA LEU A 164 11.07 14.32 -8.03
C LEU A 164 9.83 14.03 -7.14
N ALA A 165 8.79 13.45 -7.71
CA ALA A 165 7.61 13.07 -6.97
C ALA A 165 7.93 12.07 -5.85
N LEU A 166 8.76 11.09 -6.15
CA LEU A 166 9.23 10.09 -5.20
C LEU A 166 10.06 10.72 -4.07
N ALA A 167 10.96 11.64 -4.42
CA ALA A 167 11.74 12.39 -3.44
C ALA A 167 10.86 13.21 -2.49
N LEU A 168 9.79 13.83 -3.00
CA LEU A 168 8.81 14.55 -2.18
C LEU A 168 8.05 13.60 -1.23
N VAL A 169 7.62 12.45 -1.71
CA VAL A 169 6.94 11.44 -0.85
C VAL A 169 7.85 11.01 0.29
N VAL A 170 9.12 10.75 0.01
CA VAL A 170 10.11 10.36 1.02
C VAL A 170 10.37 11.50 2.00
N ALA A 171 10.61 12.72 1.50
CA ALA A 171 10.82 13.88 2.35
C ALA A 171 9.63 14.11 3.29
N GLY A 172 8.40 14.07 2.77
CA GLY A 172 7.18 14.17 3.57
C GLY A 172 7.06 13.05 4.62
N THR A 173 7.42 11.82 4.25
CA THR A 173 7.43 10.68 5.18
C THR A 173 8.44 10.90 6.33
N LEU A 174 9.67 11.33 6.01
CA LEU A 174 10.70 11.61 7.01
C LEU A 174 10.27 12.74 7.95
N MET A 175 9.65 13.80 7.41
CA MET A 175 9.11 14.89 8.24
C MET A 175 8.06 14.38 9.24
N ILE A 176 7.18 13.47 8.84
CA ILE A 176 6.18 12.87 9.72
C ILE A 176 6.83 11.94 10.75
N ALA A 177 7.86 11.20 10.35
CA ALA A 177 8.57 10.29 11.25
C ALA A 177 9.38 11.00 12.32
N LEU A 178 9.85 12.22 12.05
CA LEU A 178 10.63 13.04 12.96
C LEU A 178 9.77 13.96 13.85
N ALA A 179 8.47 14.03 13.60
CA ALA A 179 7.52 14.85 14.36
C ALA A 179 6.97 14.13 15.58
#